data_c9aa057e621e4e89702ce02a9d174b63
#
_entry.id   c9aa057e621e4e89702ce02a9d174b63
#
_cell.length_a   1.000
_cell.length_b   1.000
_cell.length_c   1.000
_cell.angle_alpha   90.00
_cell.angle_beta   90.00
_cell.angle_gamma   90.00
#
_symmetry.space_group_name_H-M   'P 1'
#
loop_
_entity.id
_entity.type
_entity.pdbx_description
1 polymer ?
#
loop_
_entity_poly.entity_id
_entity_poly.type
_entity_poly.pdbx_seq_one_letter_code
_entity_poly.pdbx_strand_id
1 'polypeptide(L)'
;YGIAISTVIKPFIIAAAFSYLLNPIVKVFEKKGIRRIFGVLIVYLIFIAIIMLLSFVLVPKLIKEISTLVVNIPQYSRQMQELFRQFQDGYMRSGLPESFKDVLDDNILMLQSMILTLLQNIANGIIEIFSQFFNIVIVPVITFYMLKDAEYFKNQFILVLPKAKRAKLIILIRDIDNVFGKYIRGQIIIASFVGVLTTVALILIKVKYAFILGIFAGIANIIPYFGPFIGIIPTILFALLDSTGKALYAAGAFILIQQLESGFLTPRIIGKSVGIHPVYVIMSLIAGGRLFGIIGLIMAVPVLAAIKLTLRHVLRDKQGN
;
A
#
# COMPACT_ATOMS: atom_id res chain seq x y z
N TYR A 1 12.50 15.79 -17.18
CA TYR A 1 11.66 16.68 -16.35
C TYR A 1 10.67 15.91 -15.47
N GLY A 2 9.99 14.84 -15.96
CA GLY A 2 9.01 14.07 -15.16
C GLY A 2 9.59 13.38 -13.91
N ILE A 3 10.81 12.88 -13.95
CA ILE A 3 11.48 12.21 -12.82
C ILE A 3 11.80 13.22 -11.70
N ALA A 4 12.29 14.41 -12.04
CA ALA A 4 12.61 15.45 -11.07
C ALA A 4 11.35 15.95 -10.34
N ILE A 5 10.26 16.13 -11.06
CA ILE A 5 8.96 16.54 -10.48
C ILE A 5 8.41 15.47 -9.54
N SER A 6 8.51 14.18 -9.92
CA SER A 6 8.03 13.09 -9.06
C SER A 6 8.81 12.99 -7.75
N THR A 7 10.11 13.24 -7.77
CA THR A 7 10.97 13.19 -6.57
C THR A 7 10.61 14.29 -5.56
N VAL A 8 10.25 15.48 -6.06
CA VAL A 8 9.82 16.60 -5.20
C VAL A 8 8.41 16.38 -4.65
N ILE A 9 7.47 15.88 -5.47
CA ILE A 9 6.07 15.71 -5.07
C ILE A 9 5.85 14.54 -4.11
N LYS A 10 6.63 13.46 -4.21
CA LYS A 10 6.49 12.26 -3.34
C LYS A 10 6.46 12.60 -1.84
N PRO A 11 7.41 13.36 -1.27
CA PRO A 11 7.37 13.72 0.15
C PRO A 11 6.10 14.48 0.56
N PHE A 12 5.59 15.36 -0.30
CA PHE A 12 4.36 16.12 -0.02
C PHE A 12 3.12 15.22 0.01
N ILE A 13 3.01 14.24 -0.89
CA ILE A 13 1.88 13.30 -0.89
C ILE A 13 1.91 12.43 0.37
N ILE A 14 3.09 11.92 0.74
CA ILE A 14 3.26 11.12 1.97
C ILE A 14 2.93 11.98 3.20
N ALA A 15 3.43 13.21 3.25
CA ALA A 15 3.16 14.15 4.33
C ALA A 15 1.66 14.51 4.43
N ALA A 16 0.98 14.67 3.29
CA ALA A 16 -0.47 14.87 3.25
C ALA A 16 -1.22 13.66 3.82
N ALA A 17 -0.81 12.43 3.46
CA ALA A 17 -1.41 11.22 4.00
C ALA A 17 -1.26 11.14 5.53
N PHE A 18 -0.06 11.40 6.08
CA PHE A 18 0.15 11.49 7.53
C PHE A 18 -0.64 12.62 8.17
N SER A 19 -0.73 13.79 7.51
CA SER A 19 -1.55 14.90 7.99
C SER A 19 -3.03 14.50 8.07
N TYR A 20 -3.58 13.81 7.09
CA TYR A 20 -4.94 13.27 7.14
C TYR A 20 -5.14 12.21 8.22
N LEU A 21 -4.11 11.40 8.52
CA LEU A 21 -4.16 10.40 9.58
C LEU A 21 -4.16 11.06 10.97
N LEU A 22 -3.30 12.05 11.20
CA LEU A 22 -3.08 12.65 12.52
C LEU A 22 -4.07 13.79 12.83
N ASN A 23 -4.61 14.49 11.84
CA ASN A 23 -5.50 15.63 12.02
C ASN A 23 -6.74 15.36 12.91
N PRO A 24 -7.44 14.20 12.85
CA PRO A 24 -8.54 13.92 13.76
C PRO A 24 -8.11 13.90 15.22
N ILE A 25 -6.90 13.41 15.52
CA ILE A 25 -6.36 13.35 16.88
C ILE A 25 -6.07 14.78 17.37
N VAL A 26 -5.47 15.61 16.51
CA VAL A 26 -5.25 17.05 16.80
C VAL A 26 -6.58 17.74 17.11
N LYS A 27 -7.63 17.50 16.31
CA LYS A 27 -8.97 18.06 16.53
C LYS A 27 -9.61 17.65 17.87
N VAL A 28 -9.28 16.48 18.40
CA VAL A 28 -9.73 16.07 19.76
C VAL A 28 -9.14 16.98 20.83
N PHE A 29 -7.86 17.34 20.71
CA PHE A 29 -7.20 18.27 21.63
C PHE A 29 -7.73 19.70 21.48
N GLU A 30 -7.97 20.16 20.23
CA GLU A 30 -8.59 21.47 19.97
C GLU A 30 -9.99 21.59 20.61
N LYS A 31 -10.82 20.53 20.53
CA LYS A 31 -12.14 20.50 21.19
C LYS A 31 -12.05 20.58 22.71
N LYS A 32 -10.93 20.21 23.30
CA LYS A 32 -10.65 20.35 24.75
C LYS A 32 -10.06 21.72 25.10
N GLY A 33 -10.04 22.69 24.18
CA GLY A 33 -9.54 24.06 24.40
C GLY A 33 -8.02 24.24 24.23
N ILE A 34 -7.30 23.19 23.78
CA ILE A 34 -5.86 23.29 23.55
C ILE A 34 -5.62 23.99 22.22
N ARG A 35 -4.75 25.02 22.21
CA ARG A 35 -4.36 25.72 20.98
C ARG A 35 -3.76 24.73 19.97
N ARG A 36 -4.10 24.87 18.68
CA ARG A 36 -3.71 23.96 17.61
C ARG A 36 -2.25 23.55 17.60
N ILE A 37 -1.33 24.53 17.80
CA ILE A 37 0.11 24.26 17.82
C ILE A 37 0.51 23.25 18.92
N PHE A 38 -0.05 23.40 20.13
CA PHE A 38 0.22 22.47 21.23
C PHE A 38 -0.43 21.11 20.99
N GLY A 39 -1.65 21.09 20.42
CA GLY A 39 -2.30 19.84 19.98
C GLY A 39 -1.46 19.08 18.95
N VAL A 40 -0.89 19.77 17.96
CA VAL A 40 0.01 19.17 16.96
C VAL A 40 1.29 18.65 17.62
N LEU A 41 1.92 19.42 18.51
CA LEU A 41 3.15 19.01 19.23
C LEU A 41 2.90 17.76 20.08
N ILE A 42 1.80 17.70 20.84
CA ILE A 42 1.45 16.54 21.66
C ILE A 42 1.27 15.30 20.77
N VAL A 43 0.48 15.41 19.69
CA VAL A 43 0.24 14.30 18.75
C VAL A 43 1.55 13.85 18.11
N TYR A 44 2.43 14.78 17.77
CA TYR A 44 3.74 14.48 17.20
C TYR A 44 4.66 13.75 18.18
N LEU A 45 4.74 14.21 19.42
CA LEU A 45 5.52 13.54 20.47
C LEU A 45 5.04 12.12 20.71
N ILE A 46 3.72 11.91 20.79
CA ILE A 46 3.13 10.58 20.93
C ILE A 46 3.47 9.72 19.70
N PHE A 47 3.32 10.26 18.49
CA PHE A 47 3.60 9.54 17.26
C PHE A 47 5.08 9.15 17.12
N ILE A 48 5.99 10.08 17.44
CA ILE A 48 7.44 9.80 17.46
C ILE A 48 7.77 8.76 18.53
N ALA A 49 7.20 8.87 19.73
CA ALA A 49 7.43 7.90 20.79
C ALA A 49 6.97 6.48 20.39
N ILE A 50 5.81 6.36 19.73
CA ILE A 50 5.31 5.08 19.20
C ILE A 50 6.27 4.55 18.13
N ILE A 51 6.70 5.40 17.18
CA ILE A 51 7.64 4.99 16.14
C ILE A 51 8.96 4.54 16.75
N MET A 52 9.51 5.27 17.70
CA MET A 52 10.76 4.89 18.38
C MET A 52 10.61 3.55 19.09
N LEU A 53 9.52 3.33 19.83
CA LEU A 53 9.26 2.07 20.52
C LEU A 53 9.16 0.89 19.53
N LEU A 54 8.39 1.08 18.46
CA LEU A 54 8.26 0.07 17.39
C LEU A 54 9.61 -0.17 16.70
N SER A 55 10.39 0.89 16.46
CA SER A 55 11.71 0.78 15.82
C SER A 55 12.68 -0.05 16.64
N PHE A 56 12.69 0.10 17.97
CA PHE A 56 13.54 -0.72 18.84
C PHE A 56 13.26 -2.24 18.72
N VAL A 57 12.01 -2.62 18.42
CA VAL A 57 11.63 -4.03 18.31
C VAL A 57 11.70 -4.52 16.85
N LEU A 58 11.21 -3.71 15.91
CA LEU A 58 11.06 -4.13 14.52
C LEU A 58 12.36 -3.98 13.71
N VAL A 59 13.08 -2.86 13.87
CA VAL A 59 14.27 -2.58 13.04
C VAL A 59 15.36 -3.64 13.19
N PRO A 60 15.75 -4.11 14.39
CA PRO A 60 16.75 -5.16 14.53
C PRO A 60 16.33 -6.48 13.85
N LYS A 61 15.03 -6.83 13.98
CA LYS A 61 14.48 -8.03 13.33
C LYS A 61 14.50 -7.89 11.81
N LEU A 62 14.10 -6.75 11.29
CA LEU A 62 14.09 -6.46 9.85
C LEU A 62 15.51 -6.48 9.28
N ILE A 63 16.48 -5.84 9.92
CA ILE A 63 17.87 -5.87 9.48
C ILE A 63 18.39 -7.31 9.44
N LYS A 64 18.11 -8.11 10.47
CA LYS A 64 18.49 -9.51 10.51
C LYS A 64 17.82 -10.31 9.37
N GLU A 65 16.53 -10.14 9.16
CA GLU A 65 15.81 -10.83 8.08
C GLU A 65 16.31 -10.39 6.70
N ILE A 66 16.55 -9.09 6.47
CA ILE A 66 17.07 -8.56 5.21
C ILE A 66 18.48 -9.11 4.94
N SER A 67 19.38 -9.03 5.91
CA SER A 67 20.74 -9.57 5.74
C SER A 67 20.75 -11.06 5.45
N THR A 68 19.91 -11.82 6.15
CA THR A 68 19.75 -13.27 5.92
C THR A 68 19.14 -13.54 4.54
N LEU A 69 18.17 -12.75 4.10
CA LEU A 69 17.55 -12.84 2.79
C LEU A 69 18.61 -12.65 1.69
N VAL A 70 19.38 -11.57 1.76
CA VAL A 70 20.41 -11.22 0.76
C VAL A 70 21.45 -12.34 0.63
N VAL A 71 21.94 -12.86 1.76
CA VAL A 71 22.93 -13.95 1.79
C VAL A 71 22.36 -15.25 1.21
N ASN A 72 21.07 -15.51 1.40
CA ASN A 72 20.42 -16.75 0.97
C ASN A 72 19.84 -16.68 -0.47
N ILE A 73 19.81 -15.54 -1.14
CA ILE A 73 19.33 -15.44 -2.54
C ILE A 73 19.95 -16.49 -3.46
N PRO A 74 21.29 -16.72 -3.48
CA PRO A 74 21.89 -17.74 -4.34
C PRO A 74 21.41 -19.15 -4.01
N GLN A 75 21.20 -19.44 -2.72
CA GLN A 75 20.67 -20.73 -2.28
C GLN A 75 19.22 -20.92 -2.73
N TYR A 76 18.39 -19.90 -2.62
CA TYR A 76 16.99 -19.94 -3.08
C TYR A 76 16.88 -20.10 -4.59
N SER A 77 17.77 -19.46 -5.35
CA SER A 77 17.87 -19.68 -6.79
C SER A 77 18.15 -21.16 -7.12
N ARG A 78 19.10 -21.77 -6.41
CA ARG A 78 19.41 -23.20 -6.60
C ARG A 78 18.26 -24.12 -6.19
N GLN A 79 17.61 -23.86 -5.06
CA GLN A 79 16.44 -24.63 -4.62
C GLN A 79 15.30 -24.54 -5.63
N MET A 80 15.07 -23.37 -6.19
CA MET A 80 14.05 -23.20 -7.22
C MET A 80 14.39 -23.97 -8.49
N GLN A 81 15.66 -23.93 -8.94
CA GLN A 81 16.13 -24.73 -10.07
C GLN A 81 15.93 -26.21 -9.84
N GLU A 82 16.22 -26.70 -8.63
CA GLU A 82 16.02 -28.10 -8.27
C GLU A 82 14.55 -28.50 -8.27
N LEU A 83 13.64 -27.66 -7.77
CA LEU A 83 12.20 -27.88 -7.85
C LEU A 83 11.72 -28.00 -9.30
N PHE A 84 12.18 -27.12 -10.18
CA PHE A 84 11.85 -27.19 -11.61
C PHE A 84 12.40 -28.45 -12.25
N ARG A 85 13.65 -28.85 -11.92
CA ARG A 85 14.23 -30.08 -12.44
C ARG A 85 13.47 -31.32 -11.98
N GLN A 86 13.08 -31.41 -10.71
CA GLN A 86 12.24 -32.51 -10.22
C GLN A 86 10.91 -32.57 -10.94
N PHE A 87 10.31 -31.44 -11.24
CA PHE A 87 9.09 -31.36 -12.02
C PHE A 87 9.33 -31.82 -13.47
N GLN A 88 10.44 -31.40 -14.08
CA GLN A 88 10.86 -31.82 -15.42
C GLN A 88 11.11 -33.32 -15.50
N ASP A 89 11.86 -33.89 -14.57
CA ASP A 89 12.10 -35.34 -14.48
C ASP A 89 10.79 -36.14 -14.33
N GLY A 90 9.81 -35.57 -13.64
CA GLY A 90 8.50 -36.20 -13.44
C GLY A 90 7.69 -36.34 -14.74
N TYR A 91 7.56 -35.28 -15.55
CA TYR A 91 6.81 -35.40 -16.78
C TYR A 91 7.59 -36.02 -17.94
N MET A 92 8.92 -35.92 -17.96
CA MET A 92 9.76 -36.62 -18.94
C MET A 92 9.57 -38.14 -18.89
N ARG A 93 9.33 -38.69 -17.69
CA ARG A 93 9.01 -40.10 -17.51
C ARG A 93 7.56 -40.44 -17.81
N SER A 94 6.72 -39.46 -18.04
CA SER A 94 5.33 -39.69 -18.45
C SER A 94 5.27 -40.08 -19.94
N GLY A 95 4.28 -40.88 -20.32
CA GLY A 95 4.06 -41.32 -21.72
C GLY A 95 3.55 -40.21 -22.68
N LEU A 96 3.88 -38.96 -22.42
CA LEU A 96 3.47 -37.80 -23.24
C LEU A 96 4.23 -37.79 -24.56
N PRO A 97 3.59 -37.34 -25.69
CA PRO A 97 4.26 -37.16 -26.97
C PRO A 97 5.42 -36.16 -26.88
N GLU A 98 6.48 -36.37 -27.67
CA GLU A 98 7.69 -35.50 -27.63
C GLU A 98 7.36 -34.04 -27.93
N SER A 99 6.51 -33.75 -28.90
CA SER A 99 6.08 -32.38 -29.21
C SER A 99 5.39 -31.66 -28.05
N PHE A 100 4.79 -32.41 -27.12
CA PHE A 100 4.20 -31.84 -25.89
C PHE A 100 5.27 -31.58 -24.83
N LYS A 101 6.30 -32.44 -24.77
CA LYS A 101 7.44 -32.29 -23.86
C LYS A 101 8.25 -31.04 -24.23
N ASP A 102 8.53 -30.81 -25.52
CA ASP A 102 9.27 -29.64 -26.00
C ASP A 102 8.55 -28.33 -25.61
N VAL A 103 7.22 -28.26 -25.80
CA VAL A 103 6.42 -27.10 -25.41
C VAL A 103 6.44 -26.89 -23.88
N LEU A 104 6.42 -27.98 -23.11
CA LEU A 104 6.52 -27.89 -21.65
C LEU A 104 7.90 -27.42 -21.22
N ASP A 105 8.98 -27.91 -21.83
CA ASP A 105 10.35 -27.50 -21.52
C ASP A 105 10.57 -26.02 -21.74
N ASP A 106 10.16 -25.48 -22.91
CA ASP A 106 10.29 -24.07 -23.21
C ASP A 106 9.52 -23.20 -22.20
N ASN A 107 8.28 -23.62 -21.86
CA ASN A 107 7.47 -22.88 -20.88
C ASN A 107 8.04 -22.97 -19.47
N ILE A 108 8.61 -24.10 -19.06
CA ILE A 108 9.24 -24.29 -17.74
C ILE A 108 10.49 -23.41 -17.63
N LEU A 109 11.34 -23.37 -18.65
CA LEU A 109 12.52 -22.50 -18.67
C LEU A 109 12.11 -21.03 -18.60
N MET A 110 11.07 -20.64 -19.33
CA MET A 110 10.53 -19.30 -19.24
C MET A 110 9.98 -18.98 -17.84
N LEU A 111 9.19 -19.86 -17.24
CA LEU A 111 8.67 -19.72 -15.88
C LEU A 111 9.80 -19.65 -14.84
N GLN A 112 10.81 -20.52 -14.97
CA GLN A 112 11.99 -20.51 -14.09
C GLN A 112 12.71 -19.16 -14.13
N SER A 113 12.99 -18.63 -15.31
CA SER A 113 13.65 -17.34 -15.47
C SER A 113 12.80 -16.20 -14.91
N MET A 114 11.48 -16.22 -15.14
CA MET A 114 10.53 -15.25 -14.58
C MET A 114 10.54 -15.28 -13.04
N ILE A 115 10.47 -16.47 -12.42
CA ILE A 115 10.45 -16.62 -10.96
C ILE A 115 11.77 -16.19 -10.34
N LEU A 116 12.92 -16.54 -10.94
CA LEU A 116 14.23 -16.09 -10.46
C LEU A 116 14.37 -14.57 -10.54
N THR A 117 13.95 -13.96 -11.64
CA THR A 117 13.92 -12.51 -11.81
C THR A 117 12.98 -11.86 -10.80
N LEU A 118 11.83 -12.47 -10.54
CA LEU A 118 10.86 -11.99 -9.58
C LEU A 118 11.39 -12.03 -8.15
N LEU A 119 12.09 -13.12 -7.76
CA LEU A 119 12.78 -13.22 -6.46
C LEU A 119 13.81 -12.11 -6.28
N GLN A 120 14.65 -11.87 -7.28
CA GLN A 120 15.66 -10.80 -7.27
C GLN A 120 15.01 -9.43 -7.17
N ASN A 121 13.97 -9.17 -7.97
CA ASN A 121 13.25 -7.90 -7.96
C ASN A 121 12.55 -7.64 -6.63
N ILE A 122 11.95 -8.67 -6.00
CA ILE A 122 11.34 -8.54 -4.67
C ILE A 122 12.41 -8.21 -3.64
N ALA A 123 13.53 -8.93 -3.63
CA ALA A 123 14.62 -8.69 -2.69
C ALA A 123 15.18 -7.26 -2.87
N ASN A 124 15.46 -6.85 -4.09
CA ASN A 124 15.94 -5.50 -4.40
C ASN A 124 14.91 -4.43 -4.02
N GLY A 125 13.63 -4.64 -4.33
CA GLY A 125 12.54 -3.73 -3.98
C GLY A 125 12.38 -3.58 -2.46
N ILE A 126 12.50 -4.65 -1.69
CA ILE A 126 12.51 -4.62 -0.23
C ILE A 126 13.68 -3.77 0.26
N ILE A 127 14.90 -4.02 -0.22
CA ILE A 127 16.09 -3.26 0.15
C ILE A 127 15.92 -1.77 -0.20
N GLU A 128 15.37 -1.47 -1.37
CA GLU A 128 15.13 -0.10 -1.82
C GLU A 128 14.11 0.62 -0.93
N ILE A 129 13.00 -0.02 -0.56
CA ILE A 129 12.00 0.55 0.37
C ILE A 129 12.68 0.93 1.69
N PHE A 130 13.50 0.03 2.25
CA PHE A 130 14.18 0.31 3.52
C PHE A 130 15.29 1.35 3.38
N SER A 131 16.03 1.40 2.27
CA SER A 131 17.04 2.43 2.03
C SER A 131 16.43 3.83 1.89
N GLN A 132 15.27 3.93 1.25
CA GLN A 132 14.54 5.19 1.11
C GLN A 132 13.93 5.66 2.42
N PHE A 133 13.66 4.76 3.38
CA PHE A 133 13.15 5.13 4.70
C PHE A 133 14.08 6.09 5.45
N PHE A 134 15.39 5.96 5.27
CA PHE A 134 16.37 6.89 5.86
C PHE A 134 16.35 8.29 5.21
N ASN A 135 15.85 8.43 3.98
CA ASN A 135 15.76 9.71 3.29
C ASN A 135 14.47 10.51 3.62
N ILE A 136 13.59 9.96 4.46
CA ILE A 136 12.26 10.53 4.75
C ILE A 136 12.30 11.54 5.93
N VAL A 137 13.43 12.10 6.32
CA VAL A 137 13.50 13.13 7.38
C VAL A 137 12.64 14.36 7.03
N ILE A 138 12.47 14.66 5.74
CA ILE A 138 11.70 15.82 5.28
C ILE A 138 10.17 15.65 5.46
N VAL A 139 9.66 14.41 5.41
CA VAL A 139 8.22 14.12 5.50
C VAL A 139 7.61 14.56 6.84
N PRO A 140 8.19 14.23 8.00
CA PRO A 140 7.72 14.75 9.29
C PRO A 140 7.65 16.28 9.34
N VAL A 141 8.66 16.96 8.82
CA VAL A 141 8.69 18.44 8.81
C VAL A 141 7.52 18.98 8.00
N ILE A 142 7.33 18.49 6.77
CA ILE A 142 6.21 18.91 5.92
C ILE A 142 4.87 18.59 6.59
N THR A 143 4.72 17.38 7.17
CA THR A 143 3.49 16.97 7.87
C THR A 143 3.18 17.92 9.05
N PHE A 144 4.19 18.30 9.81
CA PHE A 144 4.03 19.25 10.92
C PHE A 144 3.46 20.59 10.44
N TYR A 145 4.05 21.17 9.39
CA TYR A 145 3.55 22.42 8.81
C TYR A 145 2.17 22.27 8.20
N MET A 146 1.89 21.18 7.50
CA MET A 146 0.57 20.91 6.94
C MET A 146 -0.50 20.77 8.03
N LEU A 147 -0.17 20.19 9.19
CA LEU A 147 -1.08 20.11 10.33
C LEU A 147 -1.25 21.45 11.03
N LYS A 148 -0.14 22.12 11.33
CA LYS A 148 -0.13 23.38 12.05
C LYS A 148 -0.88 24.47 11.27
N ASP A 149 -0.55 24.62 10.00
CA ASP A 149 -1.01 25.72 9.16
C ASP A 149 -2.21 25.34 8.25
N ALA A 150 -2.90 24.21 8.56
CA ALA A 150 -4.01 23.70 7.74
C ALA A 150 -5.13 24.73 7.53
N GLU A 151 -5.44 25.57 8.53
CA GLU A 151 -6.46 26.63 8.38
C GLU A 151 -5.95 27.79 7.52
N TYR A 152 -4.68 28.14 7.63
CA TYR A 152 -4.06 29.13 6.76
C TYR A 152 -4.16 28.72 5.30
N PHE A 153 -3.72 27.50 4.96
CA PHE A 153 -3.82 26.98 3.58
C PHE A 153 -5.27 26.96 3.08
N LYS A 154 -6.21 26.52 3.93
CA LYS A 154 -7.62 26.51 3.60
C LYS A 154 -8.15 27.92 3.31
N ASN A 155 -7.81 28.91 4.13
CA ASN A 155 -8.27 30.29 3.97
C ASN A 155 -7.68 30.92 2.71
N GLN A 156 -6.38 30.72 2.44
CA GLN A 156 -5.74 31.18 1.21
C GLN A 156 -6.42 30.58 -0.03
N PHE A 157 -6.73 29.29 0.00
CA PHE A 157 -7.42 28.63 -1.10
C PHE A 157 -8.83 29.22 -1.33
N ILE A 158 -9.56 29.52 -0.25
CA ILE A 158 -10.89 30.15 -0.33
C ILE A 158 -10.82 31.54 -0.97
N LEU A 159 -9.75 32.30 -0.73
CA LEU A 159 -9.58 33.66 -1.30
C LEU A 159 -9.43 33.64 -2.83
N VAL A 160 -8.83 32.59 -3.38
CA VAL A 160 -8.64 32.41 -4.84
C VAL A 160 -9.95 32.04 -5.55
N LEU A 161 -10.98 31.57 -4.81
CA LEU A 161 -12.23 31.13 -5.41
C LEU A 161 -13.07 32.31 -5.91
N PRO A 162 -13.71 32.18 -7.11
CA PRO A 162 -14.61 33.20 -7.67
C PRO A 162 -15.75 33.55 -6.69
N LYS A 163 -15.91 34.83 -6.39
CA LYS A 163 -16.91 35.36 -5.41
C LYS A 163 -18.32 34.82 -5.66
N ALA A 164 -18.75 34.79 -6.92
CA ALA A 164 -20.12 34.41 -7.34
C ALA A 164 -20.47 32.93 -7.02
N LYS A 165 -19.48 32.02 -7.01
CA LYS A 165 -19.70 30.58 -6.77
C LYS A 165 -19.02 30.06 -5.50
N ARG A 166 -18.44 30.95 -4.70
CA ARG A 166 -17.60 30.64 -3.54
C ARG A 166 -18.29 29.69 -2.55
N ALA A 167 -19.53 29.96 -2.17
CA ALA A 167 -20.27 29.13 -1.22
C ALA A 167 -20.44 27.69 -1.72
N LYS A 168 -20.83 27.50 -2.98
CA LYS A 168 -20.99 26.17 -3.59
C LYS A 168 -19.65 25.43 -3.71
N LEU A 169 -18.60 26.14 -4.11
CA LEU A 169 -17.25 25.57 -4.22
C LEU A 169 -16.67 25.15 -2.85
N ILE A 170 -16.93 25.91 -1.79
CA ILE A 170 -16.53 25.55 -0.43
C ILE A 170 -17.19 24.23 0.00
N ILE A 171 -18.49 24.04 -0.30
CA ILE A 171 -19.20 22.79 0.02
C ILE A 171 -18.56 21.63 -0.75
N LEU A 172 -18.36 21.79 -2.06
CA LEU A 172 -17.73 20.76 -2.89
C LEU A 172 -16.33 20.37 -2.38
N ILE A 173 -15.48 21.36 -2.07
CA ILE A 173 -14.13 21.13 -1.54
C ILE A 173 -14.19 20.42 -0.19
N ARG A 174 -15.12 20.78 0.69
CA ARG A 174 -15.31 20.10 1.97
C ARG A 174 -15.73 18.64 1.79
N ASP A 175 -16.60 18.37 0.83
CA ASP A 175 -17.04 17.00 0.52
C ASP A 175 -15.88 16.16 -0.04
N ILE A 176 -15.09 16.75 -0.95
CA ILE A 176 -13.87 16.12 -1.48
C ILE A 176 -12.86 15.83 -0.35
N ASP A 177 -12.56 16.84 0.49
CA ASP A 177 -11.64 16.68 1.63
C ASP A 177 -12.10 15.57 2.59
N ASN A 178 -13.40 15.50 2.88
CA ASN A 178 -13.96 14.44 3.72
C ASN A 178 -13.80 13.05 3.10
N VAL A 179 -14.01 12.90 1.79
CA VAL A 179 -13.84 11.62 1.09
C VAL A 179 -12.37 11.21 1.05
N PHE A 180 -11.47 12.12 0.70
CA PHE A 180 -10.03 11.88 0.73
C PHE A 180 -9.56 11.47 2.12
N GLY A 181 -9.94 12.23 3.14
CA GLY A 181 -9.55 11.96 4.52
C GLY A 181 -10.06 10.62 5.03
N LYS A 182 -11.31 10.25 4.74
CA LYS A 182 -11.87 8.94 5.12
C LYS A 182 -11.15 7.81 4.39
N TYR A 183 -10.90 7.96 3.08
CA TYR A 183 -10.26 6.95 2.27
C TYR A 183 -8.80 6.71 2.73
N ILE A 184 -7.99 7.78 2.83
CA ILE A 184 -6.58 7.66 3.21
C ILE A 184 -6.45 7.03 4.60
N ARG A 185 -7.21 7.51 5.59
CA ARG A 185 -7.20 6.92 6.93
C ARG A 185 -7.63 5.45 6.92
N GLY A 186 -8.72 5.17 6.21
CA GLY A 186 -9.23 3.81 6.07
C GLY A 186 -8.20 2.88 5.48
N GLN A 187 -7.56 3.31 4.40
CA GLN A 187 -6.57 2.50 3.70
C GLN A 187 -5.31 2.24 4.54
N ILE A 188 -4.82 3.24 5.29
CA ILE A 188 -3.68 3.06 6.20
C ILE A 188 -4.02 2.07 7.32
N ILE A 189 -5.23 2.18 7.92
CA ILE A 189 -5.68 1.27 8.98
C ILE A 189 -5.80 -0.17 8.43
N ILE A 190 -6.42 -0.35 7.27
CA ILE A 190 -6.59 -1.66 6.63
C ILE A 190 -5.22 -2.25 6.29
N ALA A 191 -4.34 -1.49 5.66
CA ALA A 191 -2.99 -1.91 5.30
C ALA A 191 -2.19 -2.35 6.53
N SER A 192 -2.26 -1.57 7.62
CA SER A 192 -1.62 -1.93 8.89
C SER A 192 -2.18 -3.22 9.47
N PHE A 193 -3.50 -3.41 9.43
CA PHE A 193 -4.16 -4.61 9.93
C PHE A 193 -3.78 -5.85 9.12
N VAL A 194 -3.82 -5.75 7.79
CA VAL A 194 -3.39 -6.85 6.89
C VAL A 194 -1.92 -7.18 7.12
N GLY A 195 -1.04 -6.17 7.23
CA GLY A 195 0.38 -6.39 7.50
C GLY A 195 0.63 -7.11 8.83
N VAL A 196 -0.04 -6.67 9.90
CA VAL A 196 0.08 -7.32 11.23
C VAL A 196 -0.46 -8.75 11.19
N LEU A 197 -1.65 -8.98 10.65
CA LEU A 197 -2.24 -10.31 10.57
C LEU A 197 -1.39 -11.26 9.73
N THR A 198 -0.88 -10.79 8.59
CA THR A 198 0.03 -11.59 7.74
C THR A 198 1.30 -11.93 8.50
N THR A 199 1.93 -10.96 9.18
CA THR A 199 3.12 -11.22 10.00
C THR A 199 2.84 -12.28 11.06
N VAL A 200 1.75 -12.14 11.83
CA VAL A 200 1.38 -13.10 12.88
C VAL A 200 1.12 -14.50 12.31
N ALA A 201 0.35 -14.57 11.21
CA ALA A 201 0.07 -15.85 10.55
C ALA A 201 1.37 -16.54 10.08
N LEU A 202 2.27 -15.81 9.45
CA LEU A 202 3.53 -16.34 8.96
C LEU A 202 4.48 -16.77 10.10
N ILE A 203 4.47 -16.06 11.24
CA ILE A 203 5.21 -16.46 12.44
C ILE A 203 4.66 -17.80 12.99
N LEU A 204 3.33 -17.93 13.09
CA LEU A 204 2.68 -19.15 13.57
C LEU A 204 2.97 -20.35 12.66
N ILE A 205 2.99 -20.16 11.34
CA ILE A 205 3.36 -21.19 10.36
C ILE A 205 4.87 -21.43 10.33
N LYS A 206 5.67 -20.59 11.02
CA LYS A 206 7.14 -20.64 11.03
C LYS A 206 7.75 -20.47 9.63
N VAL A 207 7.20 -19.55 8.84
CA VAL A 207 7.78 -19.12 7.56
C VAL A 207 8.92 -18.15 7.84
N LYS A 208 10.04 -18.31 7.11
CA LYS A 208 11.16 -17.38 7.18
C LYS A 208 10.72 -15.99 6.64
N TYR A 209 11.35 -14.93 7.16
CA TYR A 209 11.08 -13.54 6.74
C TYR A 209 9.64 -13.06 6.99
N ALA A 210 9.00 -13.58 8.03
CA ALA A 210 7.60 -13.27 8.35
C ALA A 210 7.35 -11.77 8.55
N PHE A 211 8.30 -11.03 9.16
CA PHE A 211 8.18 -9.57 9.35
C PHE A 211 8.28 -8.81 8.03
N ILE A 212 9.27 -9.16 7.19
CA ILE A 212 9.44 -8.52 5.87
C ILE A 212 8.21 -8.77 5.00
N LEU A 213 7.77 -10.02 4.90
CA LEU A 213 6.64 -10.42 4.07
C LEU A 213 5.33 -9.80 4.54
N GLY A 214 5.11 -9.73 5.86
CA GLY A 214 3.93 -9.10 6.42
C GLY A 214 3.92 -7.58 6.20
N ILE A 215 5.03 -6.88 6.42
CA ILE A 215 5.15 -5.45 6.13
C ILE A 215 4.96 -5.20 4.64
N PHE A 216 5.58 -6.01 3.78
CA PHE A 216 5.42 -5.91 2.34
C PHE A 216 3.97 -6.11 1.92
N ALA A 217 3.28 -7.12 2.44
CA ALA A 217 1.86 -7.36 2.19
C ALA A 217 0.99 -6.19 2.65
N GLY A 218 1.27 -5.60 3.82
CA GLY A 218 0.59 -4.40 4.31
C GLY A 218 0.80 -3.20 3.39
N ILE A 219 2.05 -2.92 2.99
CA ILE A 219 2.36 -1.80 2.07
C ILE A 219 1.69 -2.04 0.71
N ALA A 220 1.79 -3.25 0.17
CA ALA A 220 1.14 -3.61 -1.09
C ALA A 220 -0.38 -3.40 -1.03
N ASN A 221 -0.99 -3.71 0.12
CA ASN A 221 -2.43 -3.57 0.33
C ASN A 221 -2.94 -2.11 0.34
N ILE A 222 -2.04 -1.11 0.33
CA ILE A 222 -2.41 0.29 0.09
C ILE A 222 -3.00 0.46 -1.32
N ILE A 223 -2.64 -0.41 -2.26
CA ILE A 223 -3.15 -0.40 -3.63
C ILE A 223 -4.40 -1.30 -3.70
N PRO A 224 -5.61 -0.74 -3.87
CA PRO A 224 -6.84 -1.54 -3.90
C PRO A 224 -6.81 -2.56 -5.04
N TYR A 225 -7.40 -3.71 -4.83
CA TYR A 225 -7.48 -4.86 -5.75
C TYR A 225 -6.15 -5.50 -6.11
N PHE A 226 -5.10 -4.72 -6.40
CA PHE A 226 -3.78 -5.26 -6.77
C PHE A 226 -2.93 -5.63 -5.56
N GLY A 227 -3.12 -4.93 -4.44
CA GLY A 227 -2.37 -5.17 -3.21
C GLY A 227 -2.35 -6.62 -2.75
N PRO A 228 -3.51 -7.27 -2.65
CA PRO A 228 -3.58 -8.70 -2.29
C PRO A 228 -2.74 -9.60 -3.19
N PHE A 229 -2.80 -9.40 -4.51
CA PHE A 229 -2.01 -10.20 -5.46
C PHE A 229 -0.50 -9.91 -5.34
N ILE A 230 -0.12 -8.65 -5.15
CA ILE A 230 1.27 -8.25 -4.96
C ILE A 230 1.82 -8.84 -3.65
N GLY A 231 1.01 -8.89 -2.58
CA GLY A 231 1.41 -9.40 -1.27
C GLY A 231 1.49 -10.92 -1.19
N ILE A 232 0.54 -11.64 -1.84
CA ILE A 232 0.48 -13.11 -1.76
C ILE A 232 1.61 -13.79 -2.52
N ILE A 233 2.00 -13.26 -3.69
CA ILE A 233 3.02 -13.89 -4.55
C ILE A 233 4.34 -14.11 -3.80
N PRO A 234 5.01 -13.08 -3.24
CA PRO A 234 6.23 -13.31 -2.48
C PRO A 234 6.00 -14.17 -1.23
N THR A 235 4.85 -14.02 -0.57
CA THR A 235 4.52 -14.81 0.62
C THR A 235 4.49 -16.31 0.32
N ILE A 236 3.78 -16.71 -0.74
CA ILE A 236 3.73 -18.12 -1.15
C ILE A 236 5.12 -18.60 -1.63
N LEU A 237 5.81 -17.78 -2.41
CA LEU A 237 7.11 -18.14 -2.97
C LEU A 237 8.14 -18.44 -1.89
N PHE A 238 8.27 -17.56 -0.88
CA PHE A 238 9.18 -17.80 0.24
C PHE A 238 8.73 -18.94 1.16
N ALA A 239 7.43 -19.13 1.35
CA ALA A 239 6.91 -20.27 2.08
C ALA A 239 7.18 -21.59 1.36
N LEU A 240 7.12 -21.64 0.02
CA LEU A 240 7.42 -22.79 -0.82
C LEU A 240 8.89 -23.19 -0.74
N LEU A 241 9.80 -22.22 -0.65
CA LEU A 241 11.23 -22.47 -0.46
C LEU A 241 11.54 -23.14 0.90
N ASP A 242 10.67 -22.94 1.89
CA ASP A 242 10.77 -23.65 3.18
C ASP A 242 10.14 -25.06 3.11
N SER A 243 8.91 -25.17 2.65
CA SER A 243 8.23 -26.45 2.34
C SER A 243 6.88 -26.20 1.65
N THR A 244 6.43 -27.19 0.84
CA THR A 244 5.12 -27.17 0.18
C THR A 244 3.95 -27.05 1.19
N GLY A 245 4.06 -27.72 2.35
CA GLY A 245 3.05 -27.60 3.41
C GLY A 245 2.94 -26.18 3.96
N LYS A 246 4.05 -25.49 4.20
CA LYS A 246 4.04 -24.09 4.65
C LYS A 246 3.46 -23.16 3.59
N ALA A 247 3.73 -23.41 2.31
CA ALA A 247 3.15 -22.63 1.22
C ALA A 247 1.62 -22.75 1.20
N LEU A 248 1.09 -23.97 1.39
CA LEU A 248 -0.35 -24.20 1.44
C LEU A 248 -1.01 -23.52 2.63
N TYR A 249 -0.40 -23.63 3.83
CA TYR A 249 -0.90 -22.93 5.03
C TYR A 249 -0.81 -21.41 4.88
N ALA A 250 0.27 -20.88 4.31
CA ALA A 250 0.43 -19.47 4.06
C ALA A 250 -0.62 -18.94 3.06
N ALA A 251 -0.88 -19.69 1.99
CA ALA A 251 -1.93 -19.36 1.02
C ALA A 251 -3.31 -19.34 1.68
N GLY A 252 -3.65 -20.37 2.46
CA GLY A 252 -4.91 -20.46 3.20
C GLY A 252 -5.08 -19.29 4.19
N ALA A 253 -4.04 -19.01 4.99
CA ALA A 253 -4.04 -17.88 5.92
C ALA A 253 -4.21 -16.53 5.20
N PHE A 254 -3.53 -16.33 4.07
CA PHE A 254 -3.65 -15.11 3.30
C PHE A 254 -5.07 -14.94 2.72
N ILE A 255 -5.67 -16.01 2.19
CA ILE A 255 -7.06 -16.01 1.71
C ILE A 255 -8.02 -15.64 2.86
N LEU A 256 -7.86 -16.20 4.04
CA LEU A 256 -8.67 -15.86 5.21
C LEU A 256 -8.52 -14.38 5.59
N ILE A 257 -7.29 -13.85 5.60
CA ILE A 257 -7.02 -12.44 5.87
C ILE A 257 -7.71 -11.56 4.82
N GLN A 258 -7.67 -11.93 3.55
CA GLN A 258 -8.35 -11.20 2.47
C GLN A 258 -9.88 -11.26 2.59
N GLN A 259 -10.43 -12.38 3.01
CA GLN A 259 -11.87 -12.51 3.30
C GLN A 259 -12.29 -11.57 4.44
N LEU A 260 -11.49 -11.51 5.53
CA LEU A 260 -11.72 -10.58 6.64
C LEU A 260 -11.59 -9.12 6.21
N GLU A 261 -10.61 -8.81 5.37
CA GLU A 261 -10.39 -7.47 4.83
C GLU A 261 -11.57 -7.03 3.97
N SER A 262 -11.89 -7.79 2.91
CA SER A 262 -12.91 -7.41 1.93
C SER A 262 -14.34 -7.52 2.46
N GLY A 263 -14.61 -8.54 3.27
CA GLY A 263 -15.95 -8.82 3.81
C GLY A 263 -16.31 -7.98 5.05
N PHE A 264 -15.30 -7.56 5.83
CA PHE A 264 -15.54 -6.96 7.14
C PHE A 264 -14.88 -5.61 7.36
N LEU A 265 -13.56 -5.51 7.11
CA LEU A 265 -12.80 -4.30 7.42
C LEU A 265 -13.11 -3.16 6.44
N THR A 266 -13.03 -3.43 5.16
CA THR A 266 -13.25 -2.44 4.11
C THR A 266 -14.64 -1.81 4.18
N PRO A 267 -15.76 -2.56 4.32
CA PRO A 267 -17.09 -1.97 4.46
C PRO A 267 -17.27 -1.15 5.75
N ARG A 268 -16.62 -1.54 6.86
CA ARG A 268 -16.74 -0.82 8.14
C ARG A 268 -15.87 0.42 8.20
N ILE A 269 -14.66 0.39 7.64
CA ILE A 269 -13.68 1.45 7.76
C ILE A 269 -13.86 2.50 6.66
N ILE A 270 -13.92 2.07 5.41
CA ILE A 270 -14.10 2.96 4.24
C ILE A 270 -15.58 3.20 3.99
N GLY A 271 -16.44 2.21 4.29
CA GLY A 271 -17.89 2.28 4.09
C GLY A 271 -18.26 2.26 2.61
N LYS A 272 -19.56 2.46 2.34
CA LYS A 272 -20.09 2.67 0.97
C LYS A 272 -19.73 4.07 0.43
N SER A 273 -18.70 4.72 1.00
CA SER A 273 -18.41 6.15 0.84
C SER A 273 -18.18 6.59 -0.58
N VAL A 274 -17.77 5.71 -1.48
CA VAL A 274 -17.42 6.10 -2.85
C VAL A 274 -18.53 5.71 -3.83
N GLY A 275 -19.29 4.63 -3.57
CA GLY A 275 -20.40 4.18 -4.42
C GLY A 275 -20.05 4.12 -5.92
N ILE A 276 -18.80 3.83 -6.24
CA ILE A 276 -18.26 3.76 -7.61
C ILE A 276 -18.28 2.31 -8.04
N HIS A 277 -18.72 2.06 -9.28
CA HIS A 277 -18.69 0.71 -9.82
C HIS A 277 -17.25 0.23 -9.98
N PRO A 278 -16.92 -1.03 -9.65
CA PRO A 278 -15.55 -1.57 -9.67
C PRO A 278 -14.80 -1.35 -10.99
N VAL A 279 -15.49 -1.40 -12.13
CA VAL A 279 -14.90 -1.18 -13.47
C VAL A 279 -14.23 0.21 -13.55
N TYR A 280 -14.89 1.26 -13.06
CA TYR A 280 -14.29 2.62 -13.07
C TYR A 280 -13.08 2.72 -12.13
N VAL A 281 -13.11 1.97 -11.02
CA VAL A 281 -11.96 1.90 -10.12
C VAL A 281 -10.78 1.24 -10.82
N ILE A 282 -10.97 0.10 -11.48
CA ILE A 282 -9.91 -0.59 -12.23
C ILE A 282 -9.37 0.32 -13.35
N MET A 283 -10.26 0.97 -14.11
CA MET A 283 -9.84 1.92 -15.15
C MET A 283 -8.99 3.06 -14.58
N SER A 284 -9.42 3.64 -13.44
CA SER A 284 -8.66 4.72 -12.80
C SER A 284 -7.30 4.25 -12.26
N LEU A 285 -7.21 3.00 -11.77
CA LEU A 285 -5.96 2.39 -11.34
C LEU A 285 -5.00 2.18 -12.51
N ILE A 286 -5.48 1.66 -13.63
CA ILE A 286 -4.67 1.48 -14.85
C ILE A 286 -4.18 2.83 -15.38
N ALA A 287 -5.07 3.82 -15.49
CA ALA A 287 -4.72 5.16 -15.95
C ALA A 287 -3.75 5.86 -14.99
N GLY A 288 -4.05 5.86 -13.69
CA GLY A 288 -3.21 6.44 -12.64
C GLY A 288 -1.84 5.78 -12.59
N GLY A 289 -1.80 4.46 -12.66
CA GLY A 289 -0.55 3.69 -12.66
C GLY A 289 0.35 4.02 -13.85
N ARG A 290 -0.22 4.17 -15.05
CA ARG A 290 0.53 4.56 -16.26
C ARG A 290 1.04 6.00 -16.21
N LEU A 291 0.24 6.94 -15.69
CA LEU A 291 0.58 8.36 -15.70
C LEU A 291 1.54 8.75 -14.56
N PHE A 292 1.34 8.20 -13.37
CA PHE A 292 2.03 8.63 -12.15
C PHE A 292 2.65 7.47 -11.35
N GLY A 293 2.70 6.25 -11.91
CA GLY A 293 3.27 5.08 -11.25
C GLY A 293 2.54 4.72 -9.96
N ILE A 294 3.29 4.31 -8.93
CA ILE A 294 2.73 3.87 -7.63
C ILE A 294 1.86 4.97 -6.98
N ILE A 295 2.26 6.23 -7.09
CA ILE A 295 1.49 7.36 -6.56
C ILE A 295 0.14 7.46 -7.25
N GLY A 296 0.12 7.28 -8.58
CA GLY A 296 -1.10 7.26 -9.36
C GLY A 296 -2.04 6.12 -8.96
N LEU A 297 -1.51 4.93 -8.67
CA LEU A 297 -2.28 3.80 -8.15
C LEU A 297 -2.94 4.14 -6.80
N ILE A 298 -2.19 4.72 -5.88
CA ILE A 298 -2.71 5.07 -4.53
C ILE A 298 -3.78 6.17 -4.62
N MET A 299 -3.56 7.17 -5.49
CA MET A 299 -4.46 8.32 -5.63
C MET A 299 -5.62 8.10 -6.59
N ALA A 300 -5.62 7.02 -7.37
CA ALA A 300 -6.64 6.73 -8.38
C ALA A 300 -8.07 6.76 -7.82
N VAL A 301 -8.31 6.06 -6.72
CA VAL A 301 -9.64 5.97 -6.11
C VAL A 301 -10.11 7.30 -5.50
N PRO A 302 -9.32 8.03 -4.69
CA PRO A 302 -9.70 9.35 -4.20
C PRO A 302 -9.97 10.36 -5.34
N VAL A 303 -9.13 10.38 -6.37
CA VAL A 303 -9.30 11.27 -7.51
C VAL A 303 -10.59 10.95 -8.27
N LEU A 304 -10.85 9.67 -8.53
CA LEU A 304 -12.09 9.23 -9.17
C LEU A 304 -13.32 9.63 -8.34
N ALA A 305 -13.25 9.52 -7.02
CA ALA A 305 -14.30 9.97 -6.11
C ALA A 305 -14.53 11.48 -6.17
N ALA A 306 -13.45 12.27 -6.23
CA ALA A 306 -13.53 13.71 -6.39
C ALA A 306 -14.17 14.10 -7.73
N ILE A 307 -13.80 13.44 -8.83
CA ILE A 307 -14.41 13.65 -10.15
C ILE A 307 -15.91 13.35 -10.09
N LYS A 308 -16.31 12.21 -9.51
CA LYS A 308 -17.73 11.86 -9.35
C LYS A 308 -18.51 12.90 -8.54
N LEU A 309 -17.97 13.38 -7.42
CA LEU A 309 -18.58 14.41 -6.60
C LEU A 309 -18.73 15.71 -7.37
N THR A 310 -17.71 16.13 -8.10
CA THR A 310 -17.74 17.34 -8.92
C THR A 310 -18.82 17.25 -10.01
N LEU A 311 -18.88 16.14 -10.74
CA LEU A 311 -19.91 15.91 -11.75
C LEU A 311 -21.32 15.97 -11.14
N ARG A 312 -21.50 15.33 -9.97
CA ARG A 312 -22.81 15.35 -9.28
C ARG A 312 -23.23 16.74 -8.85
N HIS A 313 -22.31 17.57 -8.38
CA HIS A 313 -22.60 18.97 -8.03
C HIS A 313 -22.96 19.82 -9.28
N VAL A 314 -22.23 19.65 -10.38
CA VAL A 314 -22.51 20.37 -11.64
C VAL A 314 -23.86 19.97 -12.23
N LEU A 315 -24.21 18.67 -12.19
CA LEU A 315 -25.50 18.19 -12.69
C LEU A 315 -26.68 18.68 -11.85
N ARG A 316 -26.53 18.70 -10.52
CA ARG A 316 -27.55 19.29 -9.63
C ARG A 316 -27.77 20.77 -9.84
N ASP A 317 -26.72 21.53 -10.11
CA ASP A 317 -26.83 22.97 -10.44
C ASP A 317 -27.59 23.20 -11.72
N LYS A 318 -27.51 22.31 -12.72
CA LYS A 318 -28.28 22.40 -13.98
C LYS A 318 -29.75 21.99 -13.86
N GLN A 319 -30.10 21.20 -12.86
CA GLN A 319 -31.48 20.73 -12.61
C GLN A 319 -32.25 21.67 -11.67
N GLY A 320 -31.57 22.56 -10.98
CA GLY A 320 -32.16 23.55 -10.07
C GLY A 320 -32.28 24.96 -10.63
N ASN A 321 -31.93 25.15 -11.90
CA ASN A 321 -32.24 26.31 -12.73
C ASN A 321 -33.26 25.91 -13.81
#